data_55274fe451e2964a95dc358dfa1b2fa9
#
_entry.id   55274fe451e2964a95dc358dfa1b2fa9
#
_cell.length_a   1.000
_cell.length_b   1.000
_cell.length_c   1.000
_cell.angle_alpha   90.00
_cell.angle_beta   90.00
_cell.angle_gamma   90.00
#
_symmetry.space_group_name_H-M   'P 1'
#
loop_
_entity.id
_entity.type
_entity.pdbx_description
1 polymer ?
#
loop_
_entity_poly.entity_id
_entity_poly.type
_entity_poly.pdbx_seq_one_letter_code
_entity_poly.pdbx_strand_id
1 'polypeptide(L)'
;MPPPTLTETIVGRACRALVLENDWLSTTILLDQGADIHTLVYKPKGVDVLWKPPRPPREPGVGPTPAGDSLAVWLTHYRGGWQTIFPNFGPAAEHQGAPLDFHGEAARTAWQVDAVEVAEARASVTLGVTLLKSPFRIERQMALDAHRPVLSIRETITNDGPEAMDCMWGHHPAFGAPLLSPDSFIDTGARLIETDDGYAAPGNDLPLGQAGRWPAIANRRGEPVDLSRPPAPGSGHSRVLFLKDFENSWYAITNPVLGFGAGLVWDGRLFPYACFWQETGGVREYPFFGAAYVTAIEPNSSYPGQGLPAVIHKTGTHLVVGPGESRTVELKAVLYSGVRRVIRIDPHGNVWHGN
;
A
#
# COMPACT_ATOMS: atom_id res chain seq x y z
N MET A 1 29.98 9.96 1.32
CA MET A 1 28.65 10.07 0.70
C MET A 1 27.95 11.24 1.37
N PRO A 2 27.16 12.04 0.67
CA PRO A 2 26.46 13.17 1.29
C PRO A 2 25.45 12.68 2.34
N PRO A 3 25.10 13.52 3.33
CA PRO A 3 24.08 13.20 4.31
C PRO A 3 22.70 13.09 3.60
N PRO A 4 21.74 12.39 4.22
CA PRO A 4 20.38 12.38 3.71
C PRO A 4 19.76 13.77 3.84
N THR A 5 18.84 14.10 2.94
CA THR A 5 18.21 15.43 2.86
C THR A 5 16.69 15.33 2.94
N LEU A 6 16.07 16.40 3.40
CA LEU A 6 14.64 16.64 3.32
C LEU A 6 14.41 18.03 2.73
N THR A 7 13.63 18.12 1.65
CA THR A 7 13.32 19.38 0.97
C THR A 7 11.83 19.50 0.68
N GLU A 8 11.31 20.71 0.74
CA GLU A 8 9.94 21.01 0.33
C GLU A 8 9.86 21.16 -1.19
N THR A 9 8.73 20.74 -1.76
CA THR A 9 8.46 20.88 -3.20
C THR A 9 6.95 20.99 -3.45
N ILE A 10 6.59 21.25 -4.70
CA ILE A 10 5.21 21.26 -5.19
C ILE A 10 5.07 20.19 -6.27
N VAL A 11 4.12 19.29 -6.11
CA VAL A 11 3.74 18.30 -7.11
C VAL A 11 2.52 18.80 -7.86
N GLY A 12 2.58 18.75 -9.22
CA GLY A 12 1.53 19.31 -10.05
C GLY A 12 1.44 20.83 -9.89
N ARG A 13 0.23 21.38 -9.77
CA ARG A 13 0.02 22.84 -9.67
C ARG A 13 0.17 23.41 -8.27
N ALA A 14 -0.23 22.65 -7.24
CA ALA A 14 -0.35 23.21 -5.90
C ALA A 14 -0.22 22.21 -4.75
N CYS A 15 -0.02 20.90 -5.00
CA CYS A 15 0.09 19.92 -3.93
C CYS A 15 1.43 20.07 -3.21
N ARG A 16 1.41 20.50 -1.95
CA ARG A 16 2.61 20.57 -1.12
C ARG A 16 3.16 19.17 -0.88
N ALA A 17 4.46 19.03 -1.01
CA ALA A 17 5.12 17.75 -0.85
C ALA A 17 6.51 17.90 -0.22
N LEU A 18 7.02 16.81 0.32
CA LEU A 18 8.38 16.67 0.80
C LEU A 18 9.13 15.66 -0.05
N VAL A 19 10.40 15.92 -0.29
CA VAL A 19 11.33 14.94 -0.86
C VAL A 19 12.33 14.57 0.22
N LEU A 20 12.30 13.31 0.64
CA LEU A 20 13.24 12.72 1.57
C LEU A 20 14.16 11.79 0.77
N GLU A 21 15.47 12.02 0.79
CA GLU A 21 16.41 11.25 -0.02
C GLU A 21 17.78 11.04 0.63
N ASN A 22 18.43 9.96 0.21
CA ASN A 22 19.83 9.66 0.47
C ASN A 22 20.53 9.24 -0.84
N ASP A 23 21.72 8.65 -0.79
CA ASP A 23 22.44 8.20 -1.99
C ASP A 23 21.74 7.07 -2.75
N TRP A 24 20.87 6.31 -2.10
CA TRP A 24 20.26 5.10 -2.64
C TRP A 24 18.83 5.27 -3.10
N LEU A 25 18.06 6.05 -2.37
CA LEU A 25 16.65 6.22 -2.68
C LEU A 25 16.19 7.66 -2.46
N SER A 26 15.14 8.02 -3.20
CA SER A 26 14.40 9.26 -3.03
C SER A 26 12.91 8.94 -2.96
N THR A 27 12.19 9.59 -2.04
CA THR A 27 10.74 9.44 -1.89
C THR A 27 10.08 10.81 -1.83
N THR A 28 8.96 10.95 -2.55
CA THR A 28 8.12 12.15 -2.52
C THR A 28 6.86 11.88 -1.73
N ILE A 29 6.56 12.70 -0.73
CA ILE A 29 5.44 12.56 0.21
C ILE A 29 4.48 13.73 -0.02
N LEU A 30 3.21 13.45 -0.33
CA LEU A 30 2.18 14.45 -0.64
C LEU A 30 1.48 14.92 0.63
N LEU A 31 1.81 16.10 1.15
CA LEU A 31 1.24 16.63 2.40
C LEU A 31 -0.27 16.91 2.29
N ASP A 32 -0.71 17.45 1.17
CA ASP A 32 -2.12 17.83 0.96
C ASP A 32 -3.02 16.67 0.54
N GLN A 33 -2.45 15.46 0.45
CA GLN A 33 -3.16 14.25 0.07
C GLN A 33 -2.62 13.04 0.85
N GLY A 34 -3.15 12.82 2.07
CA GLY A 34 -2.96 11.60 2.86
C GLY A 34 -1.53 11.32 3.33
N ALA A 35 -0.60 12.26 3.21
CA ALA A 35 0.83 11.98 3.28
C ALA A 35 1.24 10.77 2.42
N ASP A 36 0.57 10.61 1.25
CA ASP A 36 0.83 9.51 0.32
C ASP A 36 2.27 9.51 -0.14
N ILE A 37 2.90 8.34 -0.17
CA ILE A 37 4.22 8.16 -0.79
C ILE A 37 3.98 8.10 -2.30
N HIS A 38 4.18 9.24 -2.97
CA HIS A 38 3.92 9.38 -4.40
C HIS A 38 4.96 8.66 -5.23
N THR A 39 6.25 8.81 -4.89
CA THR A 39 7.36 8.14 -5.57
C THR A 39 8.22 7.40 -4.57
N LEU A 40 8.81 6.30 -5.02
CA LEU A 40 9.88 5.59 -4.33
C LEU A 40 10.92 5.19 -5.37
N VAL A 41 11.93 6.03 -5.52
CA VAL A 41 12.93 5.92 -6.60
C VAL A 41 14.18 5.19 -6.14
N TYR A 42 14.56 4.13 -6.83
CA TYR A 42 15.87 3.50 -6.66
C TYR A 42 16.90 4.27 -7.48
N LYS A 43 17.66 5.17 -6.83
CA LYS A 43 18.57 6.11 -7.49
C LYS A 43 19.64 5.45 -8.37
N PRO A 44 20.26 4.30 -8.00
CA PRO A 44 21.24 3.63 -8.86
C PRO A 44 20.71 3.18 -10.22
N LYS A 45 19.39 3.07 -10.36
CA LYS A 45 18.70 2.70 -11.61
C LYS A 45 17.84 3.83 -12.18
N GLY A 46 17.61 4.91 -11.42
CA GLY A 46 16.72 5.99 -11.81
C GLY A 46 15.25 5.57 -11.99
N VAL A 47 14.79 4.53 -11.24
CA VAL A 47 13.48 3.93 -11.43
C VAL A 47 12.58 4.20 -10.22
N ASP A 48 11.43 4.81 -10.44
CA ASP A 48 10.31 4.82 -9.50
C ASP A 48 9.63 3.46 -9.54
N VAL A 49 9.59 2.77 -8.41
CA VAL A 49 9.00 1.42 -8.32
C VAL A 49 7.48 1.44 -8.15
N LEU A 50 6.93 2.61 -7.78
CA LEU A 50 5.49 2.74 -7.53
C LEU A 50 4.72 3.04 -8.82
N TRP A 51 3.57 2.40 -8.92
CA TRP A 51 2.66 2.57 -10.04
C TRP A 51 2.04 3.96 -10.08
N LYS A 52 1.80 4.44 -11.30
CA LYS A 52 1.00 5.64 -11.58
C LYS A 52 -0.15 5.28 -12.50
N PRO A 53 -1.36 5.82 -12.27
CA PRO A 53 -2.49 5.58 -13.15
C PRO A 53 -2.19 6.10 -14.56
N PRO A 54 -2.68 5.42 -15.61
CA PRO A 54 -2.44 5.80 -17.01
C PRO A 54 -2.97 7.19 -17.36
N ARG A 55 -3.97 7.66 -16.59
CA ARG A 55 -4.49 9.02 -16.68
C ARG A 55 -4.16 9.75 -15.39
N PRO A 56 -3.55 10.93 -15.46
CA PRO A 56 -3.27 11.69 -14.26
C PRO A 56 -4.58 12.01 -13.54
N PRO A 57 -4.65 11.84 -12.21
CA PRO A 57 -5.80 12.22 -11.44
C PRO A 57 -5.99 13.74 -11.48
N ARG A 58 -7.18 14.20 -11.14
CA ARG A 58 -7.44 15.63 -10.99
C ARG A 58 -6.64 16.20 -9.82
N GLU A 59 -6.17 17.40 -10.03
CA GLU A 59 -5.59 18.16 -8.93
C GLU A 59 -6.72 18.67 -8.02
N PRO A 60 -6.48 18.79 -6.70
CA PRO A 60 -7.43 19.36 -5.78
C PRO A 60 -7.92 20.74 -6.27
N GLY A 61 -9.22 20.97 -6.21
CA GLY A 61 -9.83 22.24 -6.63
C GLY A 61 -9.99 22.44 -8.14
N VAL A 62 -9.58 21.48 -8.99
CA VAL A 62 -9.72 21.56 -10.45
C VAL A 62 -10.87 20.72 -10.94
N GLY A 63 -11.94 21.36 -11.39
CA GLY A 63 -13.15 20.73 -11.98
C GLY A 63 -14.16 20.22 -10.95
N PRO A 64 -15.32 19.69 -11.41
CA PRO A 64 -16.38 19.23 -10.51
C PRO A 64 -15.91 18.00 -9.72
N THR A 65 -16.20 18.00 -8.41
CA THR A 65 -16.07 16.80 -7.59
C THR A 65 -17.25 15.88 -7.93
N PRO A 66 -17.03 14.57 -8.15
CA PRO A 66 -18.11 13.63 -8.32
C PRO A 66 -19.04 13.68 -7.10
N ALA A 67 -20.35 13.82 -7.33
CA ALA A 67 -21.32 13.82 -6.25
C ALA A 67 -21.63 12.38 -5.84
N GLY A 68 -21.68 12.12 -4.55
CA GLY A 68 -22.40 10.99 -3.95
C GLY A 68 -21.71 9.63 -3.89
N ASP A 69 -20.74 9.30 -4.73
CA ASP A 69 -20.06 8.00 -4.71
C ASP A 69 -18.62 8.13 -4.16
N SER A 70 -18.40 7.56 -2.97
CA SER A 70 -17.11 7.63 -2.29
C SER A 70 -15.99 6.95 -3.09
N LEU A 71 -16.26 5.86 -3.81
CA LEU A 71 -15.29 5.22 -4.70
C LEU A 71 -14.92 6.14 -5.86
N ALA A 72 -15.90 6.75 -6.53
CA ALA A 72 -15.65 7.68 -7.63
C ALA A 72 -14.85 8.91 -7.18
N VAL A 73 -15.12 9.41 -5.98
CA VAL A 73 -14.35 10.50 -5.37
C VAL A 73 -12.90 10.05 -5.11
N TRP A 74 -12.70 8.88 -4.50
CA TRP A 74 -11.36 8.34 -4.25
C TRP A 74 -10.57 8.16 -5.55
N LEU A 75 -11.15 7.51 -6.56
CA LEU A 75 -10.54 7.28 -7.87
C LEU A 75 -10.17 8.58 -8.61
N THR A 76 -10.94 9.65 -8.41
CA THR A 76 -10.65 10.96 -9.00
C THR A 76 -9.35 11.57 -8.46
N HIS A 77 -8.96 11.21 -7.23
CA HIS A 77 -7.78 11.72 -6.56
C HIS A 77 -6.64 10.70 -6.44
N TYR A 78 -6.89 9.43 -6.76
CA TYR A 78 -5.89 8.37 -6.63
C TYR A 78 -4.74 8.53 -7.63
N ARG A 79 -3.57 8.87 -7.12
CA ARG A 79 -2.34 9.11 -7.90
C ARG A 79 -1.47 7.85 -8.04
N GLY A 80 -1.99 6.67 -7.68
CA GLY A 80 -1.14 5.51 -7.46
C GLY A 80 -0.22 5.73 -6.26
N GLY A 81 0.97 5.15 -6.29
CA GLY A 81 1.89 5.29 -5.17
C GLY A 81 1.54 4.37 -4.00
N TRP A 82 1.68 4.89 -2.78
CA TRP A 82 1.45 4.15 -1.56
C TRP A 82 0.64 4.98 -0.58
N GLN A 83 -0.61 4.57 -0.34
CA GLN A 83 -1.54 5.24 0.56
C GLN A 83 -1.67 4.51 1.90
N THR A 84 -2.12 5.23 2.94
CA THR A 84 -2.65 4.63 4.17
C THR A 84 -4.14 4.37 4.01
N ILE A 85 -4.58 3.18 4.38
CA ILE A 85 -5.99 2.79 4.44
C ILE A 85 -6.43 2.88 5.90
N PHE A 86 -7.30 3.85 6.24
CA PHE A 86 -7.80 4.01 7.61
C PHE A 86 -8.98 4.99 7.67
N PRO A 87 -10.03 4.79 8.49
CA PRO A 87 -10.28 3.66 9.40
C PRO A 87 -11.11 2.52 8.77
N ASN A 88 -11.30 2.53 7.45
CA ASN A 88 -12.08 1.55 6.70
C ASN A 88 -11.27 1.02 5.50
N PHE A 89 -11.44 -0.25 5.16
CA PHE A 89 -10.84 -0.88 3.99
C PHE A 89 -11.89 -1.46 3.06
N GLY A 90 -11.88 -1.03 1.79
CA GLY A 90 -12.84 -1.41 0.77
C GLY A 90 -14.02 -0.42 0.66
N PRO A 91 -15.23 -0.88 0.35
CA PRO A 91 -16.39 -0.03 0.08
C PRO A 91 -16.73 0.92 1.22
N ALA A 92 -17.33 2.06 0.85
CA ALA A 92 -17.92 2.95 1.83
C ALA A 92 -18.98 2.23 2.66
N ALA A 93 -19.06 2.57 3.95
CA ALA A 93 -19.98 1.95 4.90
C ALA A 93 -20.42 2.96 5.96
N GLU A 94 -21.43 2.61 6.74
CA GLU A 94 -21.81 3.34 7.94
C GLU A 94 -21.52 2.49 9.16
N HIS A 95 -20.84 3.05 10.15
CA HIS A 95 -20.56 2.39 11.42
C HIS A 95 -20.61 3.39 12.56
N GLN A 96 -21.34 3.06 13.65
CA GLN A 96 -21.55 3.93 14.82
C GLN A 96 -22.02 5.35 14.44
N GLY A 97 -22.85 5.48 13.39
CA GLY A 97 -23.33 6.77 12.88
C GLY A 97 -22.34 7.56 12.01
N ALA A 98 -21.12 7.07 11.82
CA ALA A 98 -20.12 7.71 10.98
C ALA A 98 -20.18 7.16 9.53
N PRO A 99 -20.25 8.04 8.51
CA PRO A 99 -20.14 7.63 7.11
C PRO A 99 -18.66 7.40 6.75
N LEU A 100 -18.24 6.16 6.77
CA LEU A 100 -16.88 5.75 6.40
C LEU A 100 -16.72 5.75 4.88
N ASP A 101 -15.67 6.40 4.38
CA ASP A 101 -15.38 6.46 2.96
C ASP A 101 -14.76 5.16 2.43
N PHE A 102 -14.75 5.02 1.10
CA PHE A 102 -13.96 4.00 0.41
C PHE A 102 -12.48 4.15 0.80
N HIS A 103 -11.87 3.09 1.34
CA HIS A 103 -10.53 3.07 1.93
C HIS A 103 -10.31 4.06 3.10
N GLY A 104 -11.38 4.57 3.68
CA GLY A 104 -11.33 5.51 4.78
C GLY A 104 -11.00 6.94 4.37
N GLU A 105 -10.73 7.79 5.34
CA GLU A 105 -10.50 9.23 5.11
C GLU A 105 -9.02 9.64 5.17
N ALA A 106 -8.13 8.80 5.74
CA ALA A 106 -6.73 9.16 5.98
C ALA A 106 -5.98 9.56 4.70
N ALA A 107 -6.16 8.79 3.60
CA ALA A 107 -5.52 9.05 2.31
C ALA A 107 -6.05 10.30 1.57
N ARG A 108 -7.11 10.94 2.08
CA ARG A 108 -7.74 12.10 1.44
C ARG A 108 -7.66 13.38 2.26
N THR A 109 -7.20 13.26 3.51
CA THR A 109 -7.03 14.39 4.42
C THR A 109 -5.61 14.95 4.27
N ALA A 110 -5.45 16.27 4.35
CA ALA A 110 -4.14 16.90 4.38
C ALA A 110 -3.48 16.65 5.73
N TRP A 111 -2.18 16.29 5.72
CA TRP A 111 -1.39 16.06 6.91
C TRP A 111 -0.46 17.24 7.18
N GLN A 112 -0.12 17.44 8.45
CA GLN A 112 0.78 18.50 8.90
C GLN A 112 2.18 17.91 9.18
N VAL A 113 3.19 18.77 9.05
CA VAL A 113 4.55 18.46 9.48
C VAL A 113 4.68 18.86 10.94
N ASP A 114 4.87 17.87 11.82
CA ASP A 114 5.00 18.09 13.25
C ASP A 114 6.46 18.25 13.68
N ALA A 115 7.38 17.51 13.04
CA ALA A 115 8.81 17.60 13.30
C ALA A 115 9.65 17.23 12.08
N VAL A 116 10.83 17.82 11.98
CA VAL A 116 11.87 17.50 10.99
C VAL A 116 13.21 17.38 11.71
N GLU A 117 13.92 16.28 11.45
CA GLU A 117 15.27 16.06 11.95
C GLU A 117 16.18 15.70 10.78
N VAL A 118 17.24 16.47 10.57
CA VAL A 118 18.25 16.21 9.55
C VAL A 118 19.64 16.22 10.20
N ALA A 119 20.31 15.08 10.17
CA ALA A 119 21.64 14.89 10.69
C ALA A 119 22.51 14.14 9.65
N GLU A 120 23.81 14.08 9.88
CA GLU A 120 24.76 13.43 8.97
C GLU A 120 24.40 11.95 8.71
N ALA A 121 23.93 11.23 9.74
CA ALA A 121 23.64 9.80 9.64
C ALA A 121 22.20 9.48 9.24
N ARG A 122 21.26 10.41 9.41
CA ARG A 122 19.83 10.15 9.26
C ARG A 122 19.03 11.43 9.00
N ALA A 123 18.02 11.34 8.15
CA ALA A 123 16.97 12.34 8.05
C ALA A 123 15.61 11.71 8.36
N SER A 124 14.74 12.44 9.06
CA SER A 124 13.38 12.02 9.36
C SER A 124 12.38 13.17 9.34
N VAL A 125 11.13 12.83 9.08
CA VAL A 125 9.98 13.72 9.21
C VAL A 125 8.89 13.01 9.99
N THR A 126 8.26 13.73 10.93
CA THR A 126 7.05 13.31 11.63
C THR A 126 5.87 14.11 11.07
N LEU A 127 4.84 13.41 10.67
CA LEU A 127 3.61 13.94 10.06
C LEU A 127 2.42 13.55 10.92
N GLY A 128 1.47 14.47 11.10
CA GLY A 128 0.28 14.25 11.90
C GLY A 128 -1.01 14.63 11.19
N VAL A 129 -2.10 13.93 11.54
CA VAL A 129 -3.47 14.27 11.13
C VAL A 129 -4.48 13.86 12.18
N THR A 130 -5.47 14.73 12.43
CA THR A 130 -6.69 14.40 13.17
C THR A 130 -7.80 14.18 12.15
N LEU A 131 -8.47 13.04 12.24
CA LEU A 131 -9.53 12.66 11.31
C LEU A 131 -10.84 13.41 11.66
N LEU A 132 -11.73 13.54 10.66
CA LEU A 132 -12.94 14.36 10.80
C LEU A 132 -14.19 13.51 11.11
N LYS A 133 -14.23 12.27 10.58
CA LYS A 133 -15.39 11.38 10.68
C LYS A 133 -15.27 10.35 11.80
N SER A 134 -14.10 10.26 12.38
CA SER A 134 -13.79 9.36 13.49
C SER A 134 -12.86 10.07 14.48
N PRO A 135 -12.89 9.73 15.78
CA PRO A 135 -12.09 10.39 16.80
C PRO A 135 -10.64 9.89 16.80
N PHE A 136 -10.08 9.61 15.65
CA PHE A 136 -8.72 9.12 15.52
C PHE A 136 -7.74 10.24 15.15
N ARG A 137 -6.55 10.14 15.73
CA ARG A 137 -5.36 10.88 15.31
C ARG A 137 -4.32 9.88 14.79
N ILE A 138 -3.63 10.24 13.72
CA ILE A 138 -2.54 9.44 13.16
C ILE A 138 -1.25 10.27 13.22
N GLU A 139 -0.17 9.66 13.68
CA GLU A 139 1.18 10.18 13.60
C GLU A 139 2.03 9.20 12.79
N ARG A 140 2.81 9.71 11.82
CA ARG A 140 3.73 8.90 11.01
C ARG A 140 5.11 9.53 10.97
N GLN A 141 6.10 8.77 11.42
CA GLN A 141 7.50 9.11 11.21
C GLN A 141 8.03 8.35 10.00
N MET A 142 8.66 9.06 9.08
CA MET A 142 9.37 8.50 7.93
C MET A 142 10.83 8.88 8.02
N ALA A 143 11.74 7.92 7.78
CA ALA A 143 13.16 8.15 7.95
C ALA A 143 14.04 7.37 6.98
N LEU A 144 15.17 7.97 6.61
CA LEU A 144 16.26 7.40 5.83
C LEU A 144 17.57 7.50 6.58
N ASP A 145 18.26 6.37 6.73
CA ASP A 145 19.64 6.35 7.15
C ASP A 145 20.56 6.62 5.94
N ALA A 146 21.68 7.32 6.15
CA ALA A 146 22.57 7.81 5.08
C ALA A 146 23.03 6.72 4.10
N HIS A 147 23.29 5.51 4.60
CA HIS A 147 23.98 4.47 3.84
C HIS A 147 23.13 3.23 3.53
N ARG A 148 21.80 3.35 3.65
CA ARG A 148 20.90 2.21 3.46
C ARG A 148 19.78 2.50 2.45
N PRO A 149 19.50 1.57 1.51
CA PRO A 149 18.37 1.67 0.59
C PRO A 149 17.06 1.24 1.28
N VAL A 150 16.77 1.81 2.46
CA VAL A 150 15.65 1.42 3.32
C VAL A 150 14.90 2.66 3.79
N LEU A 151 13.64 2.78 3.40
CA LEU A 151 12.71 3.75 3.98
C LEU A 151 12.03 3.12 5.18
N SER A 152 12.27 3.67 6.37
CA SER A 152 11.61 3.26 7.61
C SER A 152 10.36 4.10 7.85
N ILE A 153 9.26 3.44 8.18
CA ILE A 153 7.97 4.06 8.50
C ILE A 153 7.54 3.53 9.86
N ARG A 154 7.23 4.44 10.78
CA ARG A 154 6.59 4.14 12.06
C ARG A 154 5.28 4.92 12.10
N GLU A 155 4.15 4.24 12.18
CA GLU A 155 2.83 4.87 12.19
C GLU A 155 2.08 4.48 13.46
N THR A 156 1.46 5.48 14.10
CA THR A 156 0.70 5.32 15.33
C THR A 156 -0.70 5.89 15.12
N ILE A 157 -1.72 5.10 15.39
CA ILE A 157 -3.11 5.56 15.52
C ILE A 157 -3.43 5.74 17.00
N THR A 158 -4.19 6.77 17.33
CA THR A 158 -4.68 7.03 18.70
C THR A 158 -6.17 7.32 18.64
N ASN A 159 -6.95 6.68 19.50
CA ASN A 159 -8.34 7.02 19.70
C ASN A 159 -8.43 8.15 20.76
N ASP A 160 -8.64 9.36 20.32
CA ASP A 160 -8.80 10.53 21.20
C ASP A 160 -10.25 10.69 21.73
N GLY A 161 -11.16 9.79 21.35
CA GLY A 161 -12.56 9.76 21.81
C GLY A 161 -12.75 9.07 23.16
N PRO A 162 -13.92 9.25 23.80
CA PRO A 162 -14.26 8.65 25.09
C PRO A 162 -14.76 7.20 24.99
N GLU A 163 -15.05 6.70 23.79
CA GLU A 163 -15.57 5.35 23.55
C GLU A 163 -14.58 4.49 22.78
N ALA A 164 -14.67 3.16 22.94
CA ALA A 164 -13.91 2.24 22.11
C ALA A 164 -14.38 2.31 20.65
N MET A 165 -13.43 2.33 19.73
CA MET A 165 -13.69 2.46 18.29
C MET A 165 -13.20 1.24 17.53
N ASP A 166 -14.08 0.72 16.66
CA ASP A 166 -13.70 -0.29 15.67
C ASP A 166 -13.04 0.36 14.47
N CYS A 167 -12.00 -0.26 13.93
CA CYS A 167 -11.35 0.22 12.71
C CYS A 167 -10.67 -0.90 11.91
N MET A 168 -10.38 -0.61 10.67
CA MET A 168 -9.49 -1.37 9.79
C MET A 168 -8.30 -0.48 9.43
N TRP A 169 -7.10 -1.03 9.49
CA TRP A 169 -5.88 -0.27 9.23
C TRP A 169 -4.93 -1.03 8.33
N GLY A 170 -4.42 -0.35 7.32
CA GLY A 170 -3.51 -0.94 6.36
C GLY A 170 -2.79 0.08 5.50
N HIS A 171 -1.94 -0.43 4.62
CA HIS A 171 -1.20 0.33 3.63
C HIS A 171 -1.44 -0.22 2.23
N HIS A 172 -1.48 0.63 1.22
CA HIS A 172 -1.76 0.29 -0.17
C HIS A 172 -0.58 0.65 -1.09
N PRO A 173 0.58 -0.02 -0.98
CA PRO A 173 1.69 0.17 -1.90
C PRO A 173 1.39 -0.51 -3.24
N ALA A 174 1.29 0.27 -4.32
CA ALA A 174 1.01 -0.18 -5.67
C ALA A 174 2.28 -0.12 -6.52
N PHE A 175 2.69 -1.24 -7.10
CA PHE A 175 3.90 -1.37 -7.93
C PHE A 175 3.55 -1.47 -9.40
N GLY A 176 4.39 -0.86 -10.25
CA GLY A 176 4.17 -0.82 -11.68
C GLY A 176 5.43 -1.07 -12.51
N ALA A 177 5.29 -0.92 -13.82
CA ALA A 177 6.44 -0.96 -14.71
C ALA A 177 7.39 0.24 -14.43
N PRO A 178 8.71 0.06 -14.62
CA PRO A 178 9.36 -1.10 -15.21
C PRO A 178 9.72 -2.21 -14.20
N LEU A 179 9.57 -1.98 -12.87
CA LEU A 179 9.83 -3.02 -11.86
C LEU A 179 8.92 -4.24 -12.09
N LEU A 180 7.62 -3.99 -12.26
CA LEU A 180 6.64 -5.03 -12.58
C LEU A 180 6.71 -5.38 -14.07
N SER A 181 6.97 -6.64 -14.38
CA SER A 181 7.00 -7.19 -15.73
C SER A 181 6.72 -8.71 -15.68
N PRO A 182 6.43 -9.36 -16.81
CA PRO A 182 6.27 -10.82 -16.86
C PRO A 182 7.53 -11.60 -16.42
N ASP A 183 8.71 -10.97 -16.49
CA ASP A 183 9.97 -11.56 -16.05
C ASP A 183 10.19 -11.42 -14.54
N SER A 184 9.40 -10.58 -13.87
CA SER A 184 9.53 -10.34 -12.44
C SER A 184 9.07 -11.53 -11.61
N PHE A 185 9.59 -11.62 -10.40
CA PHE A 185 9.16 -12.59 -9.40
C PHE A 185 8.57 -11.85 -8.20
N ILE A 186 7.52 -12.43 -7.64
CA ILE A 186 6.96 -12.04 -6.35
C ILE A 186 7.29 -13.15 -5.36
N ASP A 187 8.07 -12.82 -4.34
CA ASP A 187 8.40 -13.69 -3.22
C ASP A 187 7.76 -13.16 -1.94
N THR A 188 7.30 -14.03 -1.05
CA THR A 188 6.66 -13.61 0.21
C THR A 188 6.82 -14.66 1.30
N GLY A 189 6.73 -14.23 2.56
CA GLY A 189 6.64 -15.11 3.72
C GLY A 189 5.26 -15.73 3.94
N ALA A 190 4.23 -15.38 3.17
CA ALA A 190 2.90 -15.96 3.27
C ALA A 190 2.88 -17.43 2.81
N ARG A 191 2.16 -18.28 3.52
CA ARG A 191 1.97 -19.70 3.18
C ARG A 191 0.59 -19.99 2.60
N LEU A 192 -0.41 -19.20 2.97
CA LEU A 192 -1.80 -19.37 2.56
C LEU A 192 -2.27 -18.18 1.74
N ILE A 193 -3.20 -18.46 0.84
CA ILE A 193 -3.93 -17.48 0.05
C ILE A 193 -5.42 -17.77 0.12
N GLU A 194 -6.24 -16.73 0.03
CA GLU A 194 -7.68 -16.85 -0.07
C GLU A 194 -8.21 -15.76 -1.01
N THR A 195 -8.96 -16.16 -2.04
CA THR A 195 -9.57 -15.20 -2.97
C THR A 195 -10.71 -14.46 -2.29
N ASP A 196 -10.87 -13.19 -2.61
CA ASP A 196 -11.99 -12.39 -2.08
C ASP A 196 -13.34 -12.97 -2.53
N ASP A 197 -14.28 -13.13 -1.59
CA ASP A 197 -15.58 -13.74 -1.84
C ASP A 197 -16.61 -12.76 -2.42
N GLY A 198 -16.28 -11.46 -2.46
CA GLY A 198 -17.12 -10.38 -3.01
C GLY A 198 -16.58 -9.72 -4.27
N TYR A 199 -15.33 -10.00 -4.68
CA TYR A 199 -14.70 -9.35 -5.83
C TYR A 199 -15.09 -10.00 -7.16
N ALA A 200 -16.13 -9.50 -7.78
CA ALA A 200 -16.70 -10.03 -9.03
C ALA A 200 -16.36 -9.18 -10.28
N ALA A 201 -15.16 -8.60 -10.34
CA ALA A 201 -14.72 -7.83 -11.51
C ALA A 201 -14.70 -8.72 -12.79
N PRO A 202 -15.02 -8.15 -13.97
CA PRO A 202 -15.07 -8.92 -15.23
C PRO A 202 -13.77 -9.69 -15.55
N GLY A 203 -12.62 -9.14 -15.19
CA GLY A 203 -11.31 -9.79 -15.38
C GLY A 203 -10.92 -10.79 -14.29
N ASN A 204 -11.79 -11.06 -13.29
CA ASN A 204 -11.49 -12.04 -12.25
C ASN A 204 -11.72 -13.46 -12.78
N ASP A 205 -10.64 -14.18 -13.01
CA ASP A 205 -10.64 -15.59 -13.43
C ASP A 205 -10.56 -16.59 -12.26
N LEU A 206 -10.41 -16.09 -11.03
CA LEU A 206 -10.33 -16.91 -9.82
C LEU A 206 -11.73 -17.17 -9.24
N PRO A 207 -12.00 -18.37 -8.69
CA PRO A 207 -13.20 -18.62 -7.89
C PRO A 207 -13.25 -17.69 -6.68
N LEU A 208 -14.46 -17.37 -6.22
CA LEU A 208 -14.68 -16.55 -5.03
C LEU A 208 -14.53 -17.39 -3.76
N GLY A 209 -13.88 -16.85 -2.72
CA GLY A 209 -13.74 -17.49 -1.41
C GLY A 209 -12.91 -18.78 -1.42
N GLN A 210 -12.05 -18.98 -2.40
CA GLN A 210 -11.22 -20.18 -2.49
C GLN A 210 -9.93 -20.03 -1.71
N ALA A 211 -9.67 -20.95 -0.79
CA ALA A 211 -8.38 -21.08 -0.12
C ALA A 211 -7.37 -21.87 -0.97
N GLY A 212 -6.10 -21.52 -0.82
CA GLY A 212 -4.98 -22.16 -1.51
C GLY A 212 -3.66 -22.01 -0.76
N ARG A 213 -2.59 -22.50 -1.34
CA ARG A 213 -1.22 -22.34 -0.84
C ARG A 213 -0.42 -21.47 -1.81
N TRP A 214 0.29 -20.47 -1.29
CA TRP A 214 1.21 -19.69 -2.10
C TRP A 214 2.27 -20.59 -2.77
N PRO A 215 2.61 -20.37 -4.06
CA PRO A 215 2.07 -19.33 -4.94
C PRO A 215 0.91 -19.77 -5.85
N ALA A 216 0.40 -20.98 -5.73
CA ALA A 216 -0.51 -21.57 -6.70
C ALA A 216 -1.97 -21.61 -6.22
N ILE A 217 -2.88 -21.30 -7.14
CA ILE A 217 -4.32 -21.45 -6.96
C ILE A 217 -4.97 -21.90 -8.28
N ALA A 218 -6.05 -22.69 -8.22
CA ALA A 218 -6.79 -23.04 -9.43
C ALA A 218 -7.70 -21.89 -9.87
N ASN A 219 -7.75 -21.62 -11.18
CA ASN A 219 -8.72 -20.71 -11.75
C ASN A 219 -10.12 -21.38 -11.87
N ARG A 220 -11.12 -20.63 -12.36
CA ARG A 220 -12.51 -21.15 -12.56
C ARG A 220 -12.60 -22.33 -13.53
N ARG A 221 -11.57 -22.62 -14.32
CA ARG A 221 -11.47 -23.76 -15.23
C ARG A 221 -10.74 -24.95 -14.61
N GLY A 222 -10.24 -24.81 -13.36
CA GLY A 222 -9.42 -25.82 -12.71
C GLY A 222 -7.95 -25.81 -13.13
N GLU A 223 -7.49 -24.80 -13.88
CA GLU A 223 -6.11 -24.67 -14.34
C GLU A 223 -5.28 -23.97 -13.25
N PRO A 224 -4.02 -24.38 -13.01
CA PRO A 224 -3.16 -23.76 -12.03
C PRO A 224 -2.74 -22.35 -12.48
N VAL A 225 -2.85 -21.39 -11.58
CA VAL A 225 -2.34 -20.01 -11.71
C VAL A 225 -1.18 -19.83 -10.74
N ASP A 226 -0.03 -19.43 -11.25
CA ASP A 226 1.15 -19.07 -10.45
C ASP A 226 1.12 -17.56 -10.18
N LEU A 227 0.76 -17.18 -8.96
CA LEU A 227 0.67 -15.79 -8.52
C LEU A 227 2.04 -15.14 -8.26
N SER A 228 3.12 -15.95 -8.21
CA SER A 228 4.49 -15.42 -8.08
C SER A 228 5.01 -14.78 -9.36
N ARG A 229 4.25 -14.91 -10.48
CA ARG A 229 4.60 -14.38 -11.80
C ARG A 229 3.55 -13.39 -12.24
N PRO A 230 3.90 -12.08 -12.36
CA PRO A 230 2.97 -11.12 -12.93
C PRO A 230 2.59 -11.49 -14.36
N PRO A 231 1.30 -11.49 -14.72
CA PRO A 231 0.88 -11.66 -16.11
C PRO A 231 1.38 -10.52 -17.01
N ALA A 232 1.35 -10.73 -18.32
CA ALA A 232 1.73 -9.69 -19.28
C ALA A 232 0.75 -8.48 -19.22
N PRO A 233 1.21 -7.25 -19.51
CA PRO A 233 0.34 -6.11 -19.70
C PRO A 233 -0.77 -6.42 -20.73
N GLY A 234 -2.00 -6.04 -20.43
CA GLY A 234 -3.14 -6.28 -21.31
C GLY A 234 -3.66 -7.73 -21.35
N SER A 235 -3.17 -8.61 -20.46
CA SER A 235 -3.64 -10.01 -20.37
C SER A 235 -5.08 -10.14 -19.87
N GLY A 236 -5.68 -9.07 -19.37
CA GLY A 236 -7.11 -9.00 -19.06
C GLY A 236 -7.49 -9.52 -17.68
N HIS A 237 -6.55 -9.65 -16.74
CA HIS A 237 -6.86 -10.10 -15.39
C HIS A 237 -7.10 -8.92 -14.44
N SER A 238 -8.07 -9.14 -13.53
CA SER A 238 -8.35 -8.27 -12.39
C SER A 238 -8.66 -9.15 -11.19
N ARG A 239 -7.72 -9.28 -10.24
CA ARG A 239 -7.77 -10.25 -9.15
C ARG A 239 -7.61 -9.57 -7.81
N VAL A 240 -8.37 -10.00 -6.81
CA VAL A 240 -8.19 -9.65 -5.40
C VAL A 240 -8.18 -10.92 -4.57
N LEU A 241 -7.17 -11.06 -3.76
CA LEU A 241 -7.01 -12.15 -2.80
C LEU A 241 -6.22 -11.69 -1.57
N PHE A 242 -6.17 -12.52 -0.55
CA PHE A 242 -5.48 -12.22 0.70
C PHE A 242 -4.35 -13.22 0.94
N LEU A 243 -3.17 -12.69 1.21
CA LEU A 243 -2.02 -13.44 1.71
C LEU A 243 -2.18 -13.57 3.22
N LYS A 244 -1.97 -14.77 3.74
CA LYS A 244 -2.23 -15.13 5.14
C LYS A 244 -1.16 -16.09 5.64
N ASP A 245 -1.12 -16.31 6.97
CA ASP A 245 -0.22 -17.26 7.60
C ASP A 245 1.24 -16.99 7.25
N PHE A 246 1.69 -15.77 7.54
CA PHE A 246 3.07 -15.37 7.34
C PHE A 246 3.99 -16.02 8.37
N GLU A 247 5.02 -16.71 7.90
CA GLU A 247 6.13 -17.13 8.76
C GLU A 247 6.90 -15.91 9.27
N ASN A 248 7.17 -14.97 8.36
CA ASN A 248 7.64 -13.61 8.61
C ASN A 248 6.91 -12.68 7.66
N SER A 249 6.49 -11.52 8.13
CA SER A 249 5.64 -10.60 7.37
C SER A 249 6.47 -9.76 6.42
N TRP A 250 6.68 -10.25 5.21
CA TRP A 250 7.43 -9.59 4.15
C TRP A 250 6.94 -10.06 2.77
N TYR A 251 7.25 -9.24 1.78
CA TYR A 251 7.24 -9.61 0.36
C TYR A 251 8.34 -8.89 -0.40
N ALA A 252 8.64 -9.35 -1.61
CA ALA A 252 9.59 -8.76 -2.54
C ALA A 252 9.11 -8.91 -3.98
N ILE A 253 9.32 -7.89 -4.80
CA ILE A 253 9.16 -7.92 -6.25
C ILE A 253 10.55 -7.73 -6.86
N THR A 254 11.06 -8.74 -7.55
CA THR A 254 12.39 -8.72 -8.16
C THR A 254 12.27 -8.77 -9.67
N ASN A 255 12.87 -7.82 -10.37
CA ASN A 255 13.02 -7.86 -11.82
C ASN A 255 14.47 -8.26 -12.17
N PRO A 256 14.71 -9.54 -12.53
CA PRO A 256 16.06 -10.03 -12.80
C PRO A 256 16.66 -9.46 -14.09
N VAL A 257 15.84 -9.00 -15.04
CA VAL A 257 16.29 -8.36 -16.28
C VAL A 257 16.87 -6.98 -15.98
N LEU A 258 16.20 -6.23 -15.11
CA LEU A 258 16.70 -4.92 -14.65
C LEU A 258 17.77 -5.04 -13.56
N GLY A 259 17.89 -6.22 -12.93
CA GLY A 259 18.88 -6.54 -11.91
C GLY A 259 18.62 -5.85 -10.57
N PHE A 260 17.36 -5.52 -10.26
CA PHE A 260 16.99 -4.94 -8.96
C PHE A 260 15.58 -5.34 -8.52
N GLY A 261 15.24 -5.03 -7.27
CA GLY A 261 13.92 -5.27 -6.71
C GLY A 261 13.54 -4.28 -5.60
N ALA A 262 12.28 -4.36 -5.21
CA ALA A 262 11.71 -3.66 -4.07
C ALA A 262 10.95 -4.66 -3.19
N GLY A 263 11.03 -4.48 -1.88
CA GLY A 263 10.31 -5.32 -0.93
C GLY A 263 9.83 -4.52 0.27
N LEU A 264 8.94 -5.14 1.03
CA LEU A 264 8.40 -4.60 2.26
C LEU A 264 8.50 -5.66 3.37
N VAL A 265 8.86 -5.21 4.57
CA VAL A 265 8.78 -5.99 5.81
C VAL A 265 8.05 -5.17 6.85
N TRP A 266 7.19 -5.81 7.67
CA TRP A 266 6.37 -5.13 8.66
C TRP A 266 6.09 -5.96 9.91
N ASP A 267 5.53 -5.32 10.95
CA ASP A 267 5.08 -6.03 12.16
C ASP A 267 3.78 -6.81 11.88
N GLY A 268 3.91 -8.11 11.67
CA GLY A 268 2.78 -9.01 11.40
C GLY A 268 1.86 -9.28 12.59
N ARG A 269 2.23 -8.85 13.80
CA ARG A 269 1.32 -8.97 14.97
C ARG A 269 0.12 -8.04 14.83
N LEU A 270 0.34 -6.85 14.24
CA LEU A 270 -0.72 -5.88 14.01
C LEU A 270 -1.32 -6.00 12.61
N PHE A 271 -0.51 -6.34 11.60
CA PHE A 271 -0.94 -6.57 10.23
C PHE A 271 -0.68 -8.04 9.82
N PRO A 272 -1.54 -8.99 10.27
CA PRO A 272 -1.36 -10.41 9.99
C PRO A 272 -1.77 -10.82 8.56
N TYR A 273 -2.32 -9.91 7.77
CA TYR A 273 -2.82 -10.14 6.42
C TYR A 273 -2.16 -9.19 5.43
N ALA A 274 -2.19 -9.56 4.13
CA ALA A 274 -1.95 -8.62 3.06
C ALA A 274 -2.97 -8.85 1.94
N CYS A 275 -3.64 -7.79 1.49
CA CYS A 275 -4.44 -7.83 0.27
C CYS A 275 -3.49 -7.86 -0.93
N PHE A 276 -3.76 -8.74 -1.87
CA PHE A 276 -3.05 -8.83 -3.14
C PHE A 276 -4.02 -8.41 -4.23
N TRP A 277 -3.85 -7.20 -4.74
CA TRP A 277 -4.58 -6.69 -5.89
C TRP A 277 -3.71 -6.73 -7.14
N GLN A 278 -4.22 -7.33 -8.20
CA GLN A 278 -3.55 -7.43 -9.48
C GLN A 278 -4.50 -6.97 -10.60
N GLU A 279 -4.08 -5.96 -11.36
CA GLU A 279 -4.83 -5.42 -12.49
C GLU A 279 -3.92 -5.35 -13.73
N THR A 280 -4.27 -6.10 -14.75
CA THR A 280 -3.49 -6.24 -15.99
C THR A 280 -4.36 -6.00 -17.23
N GLY A 281 -5.26 -5.02 -17.15
CA GLY A 281 -6.21 -4.66 -18.20
C GLY A 281 -7.55 -5.40 -18.12
N GLY A 282 -7.89 -5.99 -16.96
CA GLY A 282 -9.16 -6.68 -16.73
C GLY A 282 -10.35 -5.74 -16.58
N VAL A 283 -10.16 -4.59 -15.90
CA VAL A 283 -11.19 -3.54 -15.79
C VAL A 283 -11.18 -2.68 -17.05
N ARG A 284 -12.06 -3.00 -17.99
CA ARG A 284 -12.17 -2.34 -19.30
C ARG A 284 -13.01 -1.06 -19.32
N GLU A 285 -13.70 -0.79 -18.23
CA GLU A 285 -14.51 0.40 -18.00
C GLU A 285 -13.77 1.40 -17.13
N TYR A 286 -14.48 2.47 -16.71
CA TYR A 286 -13.94 3.40 -15.70
C TYR A 286 -13.51 2.65 -14.44
N PRO A 287 -12.37 2.98 -13.82
CA PRO A 287 -11.48 4.11 -14.13
C PRO A 287 -10.34 3.79 -15.11
N PHE A 288 -10.04 2.51 -15.35
CA PHE A 288 -8.79 2.12 -16.00
C PHE A 288 -8.88 1.92 -17.51
N PHE A 289 -10.07 1.67 -18.04
CA PHE A 289 -10.33 1.45 -19.46
C PHE A 289 -9.35 0.46 -20.11
N GLY A 290 -8.99 -0.60 -19.38
CA GLY A 290 -8.07 -1.64 -19.83
C GLY A 290 -6.57 -1.25 -19.81
N ALA A 291 -6.21 -0.05 -19.33
CA ALA A 291 -4.85 0.46 -19.43
C ALA A 291 -4.00 0.28 -18.16
N ALA A 292 -4.56 -0.23 -17.06
CA ALA A 292 -3.80 -0.44 -15.84
C ALA A 292 -2.91 -1.67 -15.93
N TYR A 293 -1.69 -1.53 -15.40
CA TYR A 293 -0.74 -2.63 -15.19
C TYR A 293 -0.08 -2.43 -13.82
N VAL A 294 -0.64 -3.09 -12.82
CA VAL A 294 -0.29 -2.87 -11.42
C VAL A 294 -0.43 -4.15 -10.61
N THR A 295 0.40 -4.30 -9.60
CA THR A 295 0.20 -5.23 -8.49
C THR A 295 0.41 -4.46 -7.19
N ALA A 296 -0.58 -4.48 -6.29
CA ALA A 296 -0.43 -4.01 -4.92
C ALA A 296 -0.41 -5.20 -3.97
N ILE A 297 0.47 -5.13 -2.96
CA ILE A 297 0.52 -6.10 -1.86
C ILE A 297 0.46 -5.28 -0.58
N GLU A 298 -0.68 -5.33 0.06
CA GLU A 298 -1.20 -4.33 0.99
C GLU A 298 -1.26 -4.89 2.41
N PRO A 299 -0.23 -4.69 3.26
CA PRO A 299 -0.29 -5.10 4.66
C PRO A 299 -1.52 -4.52 5.36
N ASN A 300 -2.26 -5.36 6.07
CA ASN A 300 -3.54 -4.98 6.65
C ASN A 300 -3.81 -5.68 7.99
N SER A 301 -4.49 -4.97 8.89
CA SER A 301 -4.96 -5.54 10.15
C SER A 301 -6.11 -6.53 9.97
N SER A 302 -6.84 -6.42 8.87
CA SER A 302 -8.14 -7.05 8.68
C SER A 302 -8.31 -7.61 7.28
N TYR A 303 -9.21 -8.60 7.12
CA TYR A 303 -9.72 -9.07 5.84
C TYR A 303 -11.17 -9.59 5.99
N PRO A 304 -11.96 -9.69 4.90
CA PRO A 304 -11.70 -9.18 3.56
C PRO A 304 -11.78 -7.66 3.47
N GLY A 305 -11.36 -7.08 2.34
CA GLY A 305 -11.46 -5.64 2.07
C GLY A 305 -12.87 -5.21 1.65
N GLN A 306 -13.88 -5.49 2.48
CA GLN A 306 -15.31 -5.32 2.13
C GLN A 306 -16.04 -4.32 3.04
N GLY A 307 -15.29 -3.45 3.69
CA GLY A 307 -15.80 -2.46 4.62
C GLY A 307 -15.94 -2.99 6.05
N LEU A 308 -15.82 -2.08 7.01
CA LEU A 308 -15.74 -2.40 8.43
C LEU A 308 -16.92 -3.25 8.96
N PRO A 309 -18.20 -2.92 8.66
CA PRO A 309 -19.31 -3.75 9.13
C PRO A 309 -19.27 -5.19 8.60
N ALA A 310 -18.86 -5.37 7.33
CA ALA A 310 -18.76 -6.71 6.76
C ALA A 310 -17.66 -7.53 7.45
N VAL A 311 -16.52 -6.91 7.76
CA VAL A 311 -15.42 -7.57 8.47
C VAL A 311 -15.80 -7.95 9.88
N ILE A 312 -16.50 -7.09 10.63
CA ILE A 312 -17.01 -7.38 11.96
C ILE A 312 -17.87 -8.65 11.92
N HIS A 313 -18.76 -8.78 10.94
CA HIS A 313 -19.70 -9.92 10.85
C HIS A 313 -19.07 -11.18 10.25
N LYS A 314 -18.21 -11.05 9.25
CA LYS A 314 -17.66 -12.21 8.52
C LYS A 314 -16.49 -12.87 9.23
N THR A 315 -15.54 -12.08 9.70
CA THR A 315 -14.25 -12.60 10.19
C THR A 315 -13.88 -12.14 11.59
N GLY A 316 -14.44 -11.01 12.05
CA GLY A 316 -14.10 -10.42 13.35
C GLY A 316 -12.64 -9.96 13.44
N THR A 317 -11.98 -9.71 12.30
CA THR A 317 -10.55 -9.35 12.25
C THR A 317 -10.27 -7.86 12.37
N HIS A 318 -11.30 -7.02 12.53
CA HIS A 318 -11.14 -5.59 12.79
C HIS A 318 -10.37 -5.34 14.09
N LEU A 319 -9.77 -4.15 14.19
CA LEU A 319 -9.16 -3.69 15.43
C LEU A 319 -10.19 -2.96 16.28
N VAL A 320 -10.06 -3.13 17.59
CA VAL A 320 -10.76 -2.33 18.59
C VAL A 320 -9.71 -1.50 19.33
N VAL A 321 -9.89 -0.18 19.37
CA VAL A 321 -8.98 0.76 20.04
C VAL A 321 -9.75 1.48 21.14
N GLY A 322 -9.37 1.25 22.38
CA GLY A 322 -10.00 1.84 23.55
C GLY A 322 -9.81 3.35 23.67
N PRO A 323 -10.55 4.03 24.57
CA PRO A 323 -10.38 5.45 24.84
C PRO A 323 -8.95 5.80 25.25
N GLY A 324 -8.34 6.77 24.58
CA GLY A 324 -6.95 7.19 24.80
C GLY A 324 -5.89 6.14 24.42
N GLU A 325 -6.29 5.01 23.87
CA GLU A 325 -5.38 3.95 23.48
C GLU A 325 -4.66 4.29 22.16
N SER A 326 -3.40 3.89 22.07
CA SER A 326 -2.60 3.99 20.85
C SER A 326 -2.13 2.62 20.37
N ARG A 327 -2.08 2.44 19.05
CA ARG A 327 -1.49 1.27 18.38
C ARG A 327 -0.42 1.76 17.42
N THR A 328 0.73 1.08 17.39
CA THR A 328 1.86 1.43 16.54
C THR A 328 2.27 0.26 15.66
N VAL A 329 2.51 0.54 14.37
CA VAL A 329 3.08 -0.39 13.40
C VAL A 329 4.40 0.15 12.85
N GLU A 330 5.34 -0.75 12.57
CA GLU A 330 6.56 -0.44 11.85
C GLU A 330 6.60 -1.19 10.52
N LEU A 331 6.96 -0.44 9.45
CA LEU A 331 7.15 -0.98 8.11
C LEU A 331 8.50 -0.48 7.57
N LYS A 332 9.14 -1.29 6.73
CA LYS A 332 10.34 -0.87 6.00
C LYS A 332 10.21 -1.25 4.54
N ALA A 333 10.29 -0.25 3.66
CA ALA A 333 10.48 -0.47 2.24
C ALA A 333 11.97 -0.61 1.94
N VAL A 334 12.33 -1.69 1.26
CA VAL A 334 13.71 -2.06 0.98
C VAL A 334 13.92 -2.12 -0.52
N LEU A 335 14.90 -1.38 -1.03
CA LEU A 335 15.34 -1.46 -2.43
C LEU A 335 16.67 -2.20 -2.49
N TYR A 336 16.86 -3.08 -3.47
CA TYR A 336 18.06 -3.92 -3.55
C TYR A 336 18.41 -4.24 -5.01
N SER A 337 19.65 -4.69 -5.24
CA SER A 337 20.14 -5.12 -6.54
C SER A 337 20.99 -6.38 -6.46
N GLY A 338 21.26 -7.01 -7.61
CA GLY A 338 22.14 -8.20 -7.69
C GLY A 338 21.49 -9.50 -7.20
N VAL A 339 20.17 -9.51 -6.98
CA VAL A 339 19.40 -10.67 -6.47
C VAL A 339 18.41 -11.14 -7.53
N ARG A 340 18.22 -12.44 -7.68
CA ARG A 340 17.19 -13.02 -8.58
C ARG A 340 15.94 -13.43 -7.82
N ARG A 341 16.07 -14.04 -6.65
CA ARG A 341 14.95 -14.48 -5.79
C ARG A 341 15.28 -14.12 -4.35
N VAL A 342 14.28 -13.65 -3.64
CA VAL A 342 14.39 -13.34 -2.21
C VAL A 342 13.79 -14.50 -1.41
N ILE A 343 14.53 -14.97 -0.42
CA ILE A 343 14.03 -16.02 0.50
C ILE A 343 13.56 -15.45 1.83
N ARG A 344 14.00 -14.23 2.18
CA ARG A 344 13.58 -13.52 3.39
C ARG A 344 13.99 -12.05 3.33
N ILE A 345 13.16 -11.18 3.91
CA ILE A 345 13.53 -9.84 4.38
C ILE A 345 13.36 -9.85 5.90
N ASP A 346 14.42 -9.51 6.63
CA ASP A 346 14.36 -9.48 8.09
C ASP A 346 13.77 -8.14 8.62
N PRO A 347 13.39 -8.03 9.91
CA PRO A 347 12.82 -6.79 10.47
C PRO A 347 13.76 -5.58 10.41
N HIS A 348 15.06 -5.79 10.17
CA HIS A 348 16.01 -4.70 9.96
C HIS A 348 16.07 -4.24 8.50
N GLY A 349 15.39 -4.93 7.58
CA GLY A 349 15.41 -4.65 6.14
C GLY A 349 16.62 -5.25 5.42
N ASN A 350 17.26 -6.27 5.98
CA ASN A 350 18.28 -7.01 5.25
C ASN A 350 17.62 -8.06 4.36
N VAL A 351 18.10 -8.15 3.12
CA VAL A 351 17.57 -9.06 2.10
C VAL A 351 18.41 -10.31 2.03
N TRP A 352 17.77 -11.46 2.23
CA TRP A 352 18.40 -12.78 2.11
C TRP A 352 17.95 -13.42 0.80
N HIS A 353 18.85 -13.95 0.03
CA HIS A 353 18.59 -14.52 -1.29
C HIS A 353 19.17 -15.93 -1.42
N GLY A 354 18.54 -16.74 -2.27
CA GLY A 354 19.08 -18.01 -2.73
C GLY A 354 20.15 -17.79 -3.81
N ASN A 355 21.00 -18.77 -3.98
CA ASN A 355 22.02 -18.82 -5.06
C ASN A 355 21.36 -18.95 -6.43
#